data_953bda12860f19c7e03e332052942a47
#
_entry.id   953bda12860f19c7e03e332052942a47
#
_cell.length_a   1.000
_cell.length_b   1.000
_cell.length_c   1.000
_cell.angle_alpha   90.00
_cell.angle_beta   90.00
_cell.angle_gamma   90.00
#
_symmetry.space_group_name_H-M   'P 1'
#
loop_
_entity.id
_entity.type
_entity.pdbx_description
1 polymer ?
#
loop_
_entity_poly.entity_id
_entity_poly.type
_entity_poly.pdbx_seq_one_letter_code
_entity_poly.pdbx_strand_id
1 'polypeptide(L)'
;VIGLVESDGGRSGIEALDDDLLNISIALVPGEGVGDIQSVQNALITKAETTKNFLAVLSPKFNVGKLQDAIDWSNGLTETRTAAINSSYASLYWPWLKVFSVFDSKDRWYDPAIFAVRQMTYTDAVADPWWAPAGFVRGRLTKPLETEVVLNQGDRDTMYSGGNVLNPVVNFPQTGIAIWGQRTSQRAPSALDRINVRRMMIYLRKVILASTQRLVFEPNDRFTWARVEGLINPLLADITRRRGITEFKVICDEKTNTPLRVDRNEMWCKVLIKPTKTAEMVVFELNLTSQSASI
;
A
#
# COMPACT_ATOMS: atom_id res chain seq x y z
N VAL A 1 -14.81 7.05 16.45
CA VAL A 1 -13.70 6.85 15.50
C VAL A 1 -14.22 6.75 14.06
N ILE A 2 -15.27 5.95 13.80
CA ILE A 2 -15.84 5.79 12.45
C ILE A 2 -16.34 7.14 11.93
N GLY A 3 -17.02 7.90 12.77
CA GLY A 3 -17.53 9.23 12.44
C GLY A 3 -18.91 9.20 11.77
N LEU A 4 -19.37 10.36 11.41
CA LEU A 4 -20.67 10.61 10.77
C LEU A 4 -20.52 11.62 9.65
N VAL A 5 -21.42 11.55 8.68
CA VAL A 5 -21.69 12.62 7.73
C VAL A 5 -22.89 13.39 8.26
N GLU A 6 -22.71 14.65 8.59
CA GLU A 6 -23.76 15.51 9.12
C GLU A 6 -24.67 16.02 8.02
N SER A 7 -25.87 16.45 8.35
CA SER A 7 -26.87 16.94 7.37
C SER A 7 -26.45 18.23 6.67
N ASP A 8 -25.53 18.98 7.25
CA ASP A 8 -24.92 20.21 6.68
C ASP A 8 -23.68 19.91 5.80
N GLY A 9 -23.33 18.62 5.63
CA GLY A 9 -22.16 18.18 4.90
C GLY A 9 -20.89 18.06 5.74
N GLY A 10 -20.93 18.37 7.03
CA GLY A 10 -19.85 18.14 7.98
C GLY A 10 -19.49 16.64 8.08
N ARG A 11 -18.22 16.34 8.21
CA ARG A 11 -17.71 14.96 8.32
C ARG A 11 -16.79 14.83 9.51
N SER A 12 -16.92 13.72 10.24
CA SER A 12 -16.10 13.45 11.41
C SER A 12 -15.45 12.06 11.32
N GLY A 13 -14.38 11.82 12.10
CA GLY A 13 -13.70 10.52 12.15
C GLY A 13 -13.18 10.05 10.81
N ILE A 14 -13.38 8.77 10.47
CA ILE A 14 -12.93 8.17 9.20
C ILE A 14 -13.65 8.80 8.00
N GLU A 15 -14.89 9.27 8.16
CA GLU A 15 -15.64 9.94 7.10
C GLU A 15 -14.97 11.26 6.65
N ALA A 16 -14.24 11.94 7.54
CA ALA A 16 -13.48 13.15 7.20
C ALA A 16 -12.28 12.88 6.28
N LEU A 17 -11.83 11.64 6.11
CA LEU A 17 -10.75 11.28 5.18
C LEU A 17 -11.14 11.41 3.68
N ASP A 18 -12.40 11.71 3.41
CA ASP A 18 -12.93 11.96 2.06
C ASP A 18 -12.85 13.44 1.66
N ASP A 19 -12.20 14.25 2.45
CA ASP A 19 -12.00 15.66 2.13
C ASP A 19 -10.86 15.80 1.10
N ASP A 20 -11.21 16.33 -0.09
CA ASP A 20 -10.26 16.55 -1.18
C ASP A 20 -9.15 17.56 -0.79
N LEU A 21 -9.37 18.40 0.22
CA LEU A 21 -8.37 19.35 0.72
C LEU A 21 -7.25 18.64 1.50
N LEU A 22 -7.52 17.49 2.08
CA LEU A 22 -6.57 16.79 2.96
C LEU A 22 -5.58 15.90 2.21
N ASN A 23 -5.49 15.82 0.98
CA ASN A 23 -4.51 15.04 0.16
C ASN A 23 -3.86 13.82 0.86
N ILE A 24 -4.64 13.04 1.61
CA ILE A 24 -4.17 11.90 2.40
C ILE A 24 -3.81 10.75 1.47
N SER A 25 -2.62 10.13 1.64
CA SER A 25 -2.16 8.98 0.85
C SER A 25 -2.01 7.69 1.66
N ILE A 26 -1.95 7.79 2.98
CA ILE A 26 -1.84 6.67 3.91
C ILE A 26 -2.69 7.00 5.12
N ALA A 27 -3.44 6.02 5.62
CA ALA A 27 -4.17 6.13 6.88
C ALA A 27 -4.02 4.85 7.70
N LEU A 28 -4.01 4.99 9.02
CA LEU A 28 -3.95 3.87 9.94
C LEU A 28 -4.94 4.04 11.10
N VAL A 29 -5.39 2.94 11.64
CA VAL A 29 -6.07 2.85 12.92
C VAL A 29 -5.25 1.92 13.80
N PRO A 30 -4.70 2.39 14.92
CA PRO A 30 -3.93 1.54 15.84
C PRO A 30 -4.77 0.37 16.34
N GLY A 31 -4.14 -0.81 16.45
CA GLY A 31 -4.80 -2.05 16.85
C GLY A 31 -5.24 -2.11 18.33
N GLU A 32 -4.95 -1.09 19.14
CA GLU A 32 -5.25 -1.05 20.58
C GLU A 32 -6.03 0.21 20.95
N GLY A 33 -6.82 0.11 22.02
CA GLY A 33 -7.62 1.22 22.53
C GLY A 33 -8.97 1.42 21.84
N VAL A 34 -9.30 0.57 20.86
CA VAL A 34 -10.59 0.57 20.15
C VAL A 34 -11.38 -0.68 20.55
N GLY A 35 -12.57 -0.51 21.10
CA GLY A 35 -13.39 -1.63 21.59
C GLY A 35 -13.74 -2.63 20.49
N ASP A 36 -14.28 -2.18 19.36
CA ASP A 36 -14.56 -2.99 18.17
C ASP A 36 -13.61 -2.60 17.04
N ILE A 37 -12.42 -3.18 17.07
CA ILE A 37 -11.38 -2.92 16.08
C ILE A 37 -11.77 -3.40 14.68
N GLN A 38 -12.56 -4.49 14.56
CA GLN A 38 -13.00 -5.02 13.28
C GLN A 38 -13.84 -4.01 12.52
N SER A 39 -14.86 -3.44 13.15
CA SER A 39 -15.75 -2.46 12.53
C SER A 39 -14.99 -1.21 12.10
N VAL A 40 -14.07 -0.72 12.94
CA VAL A 40 -13.28 0.47 12.63
C VAL A 40 -12.32 0.21 11.45
N GLN A 41 -11.62 -0.92 11.45
CA GLN A 41 -10.73 -1.29 10.36
C GLN A 41 -11.49 -1.55 9.06
N ASN A 42 -12.66 -2.19 9.12
CA ASN A 42 -13.50 -2.41 7.94
C ASN A 42 -14.02 -1.08 7.38
N ALA A 43 -14.43 -0.14 8.23
CA ALA A 43 -14.83 1.20 7.80
C ALA A 43 -13.66 1.92 7.09
N LEU A 44 -12.44 1.83 7.62
CA LEU A 44 -11.27 2.41 6.99
C LEU A 44 -10.97 1.79 5.62
N ILE A 45 -11.06 0.45 5.50
CA ILE A 45 -10.87 -0.27 4.22
C ILE A 45 -11.93 0.18 3.22
N THR A 46 -13.21 0.16 3.60
CA THR A 46 -14.34 0.57 2.74
C THR A 46 -14.16 2.01 2.25
N LYS A 47 -13.72 2.91 3.14
CA LYS A 47 -13.43 4.30 2.77
C LYS A 47 -12.28 4.40 1.79
N ALA A 48 -11.19 3.64 1.99
CA ALA A 48 -10.05 3.60 1.07
C ALA A 48 -10.44 3.05 -0.32
N GLU A 49 -11.30 2.04 -0.39
CA GLU A 49 -11.81 1.47 -1.64
C GLU A 49 -12.75 2.42 -2.39
N THR A 50 -13.59 3.15 -1.66
CA THR A 50 -14.55 4.09 -2.24
C THR A 50 -13.84 5.33 -2.79
N THR A 51 -12.99 5.97 -1.98
CA THR A 51 -12.29 7.19 -2.36
C THR A 51 -11.11 6.91 -3.31
N LYS A 52 -10.45 5.76 -3.15
CA LYS A 52 -9.24 5.36 -3.90
C LYS A 52 -8.05 6.32 -3.70
N ASN A 53 -8.07 7.09 -2.63
CA ASN A 53 -7.13 8.18 -2.37
C ASN A 53 -6.00 7.80 -1.40
N PHE A 54 -6.17 6.73 -0.61
CA PHE A 54 -5.18 6.33 0.39
C PHE A 54 -5.09 4.82 0.55
N LEU A 55 -4.00 4.36 1.17
CA LEU A 55 -3.78 2.99 1.59
C LEU A 55 -4.08 2.89 3.09
N ALA A 56 -4.93 1.94 3.50
CA ALA A 56 -5.18 1.60 4.88
C ALA A 56 -4.08 0.67 5.41
N VAL A 57 -3.43 1.05 6.52
CA VAL A 57 -2.40 0.24 7.16
C VAL A 57 -2.95 -0.29 8.48
N LEU A 58 -2.90 -1.60 8.66
CA LEU A 58 -3.60 -2.33 9.70
C LEU A 58 -2.66 -3.29 10.42
N SER A 59 -3.06 -3.66 11.64
CA SER A 59 -2.43 -4.71 12.45
C SER A 59 -3.48 -5.47 13.24
N PRO A 60 -3.19 -6.71 13.65
CA PRO A 60 -3.96 -7.38 14.67
C PRO A 60 -3.81 -6.67 16.02
N LYS A 61 -4.71 -6.99 16.95
CA LYS A 61 -4.63 -6.53 18.34
C LYS A 61 -3.34 -7.05 19.00
N PHE A 62 -2.88 -6.35 20.04
CA PHE A 62 -1.74 -6.80 20.85
C PHE A 62 -1.99 -8.17 21.48
N ASN A 63 -0.92 -8.91 21.74
CA ASN A 63 -0.93 -10.23 22.34
C ASN A 63 -1.51 -11.36 21.46
N VAL A 64 -1.29 -11.26 20.15
CA VAL A 64 -1.47 -12.38 19.23
C VAL A 64 -0.14 -13.16 19.18
N GLY A 65 0.10 -13.95 20.20
CA GLY A 65 1.42 -14.55 20.51
C GLY A 65 1.87 -15.68 19.58
N LYS A 66 1.03 -16.11 18.60
CA LYS A 66 1.40 -17.19 17.67
C LYS A 66 1.11 -16.79 16.23
N LEU A 67 1.96 -17.27 15.32
CA LEU A 67 1.81 -17.05 13.89
C LEU A 67 0.42 -17.51 13.37
N GLN A 68 -0.03 -18.70 13.80
CA GLN A 68 -1.32 -19.23 13.36
C GLN A 68 -2.48 -18.36 13.78
N ASP A 69 -2.45 -17.82 15.00
CA ASP A 69 -3.50 -16.94 15.51
C ASP A 69 -3.56 -15.62 14.70
N ALA A 70 -2.41 -15.11 14.26
CA ALA A 70 -2.35 -13.92 13.39
C ALA A 70 -2.89 -14.21 11.97
N ILE A 71 -2.61 -15.39 11.44
CA ILE A 71 -3.14 -15.86 10.16
C ILE A 71 -4.66 -16.05 10.27
N ASP A 72 -5.14 -16.72 11.31
CA ASP A 72 -6.55 -16.96 11.55
C ASP A 72 -7.32 -15.64 11.73
N TRP A 73 -6.71 -14.69 12.44
CA TRP A 73 -7.25 -13.35 12.55
C TRP A 73 -7.38 -12.66 11.17
N SER A 74 -6.34 -12.72 10.34
CA SER A 74 -6.39 -12.12 9.00
C SER A 74 -7.42 -12.80 8.08
N ASN A 75 -7.70 -14.08 8.34
CA ASN A 75 -8.66 -14.91 7.62
C ASN A 75 -10.10 -14.78 8.13
N GLY A 76 -10.31 -14.04 9.22
CA GLY A 76 -11.64 -13.89 9.81
C GLY A 76 -12.13 -15.13 10.57
N LEU A 77 -11.21 -15.90 11.13
CA LEU A 77 -11.48 -17.16 11.84
C LEU A 77 -11.37 -17.01 13.36
N THR A 78 -11.39 -15.78 13.88
CA THR A 78 -11.30 -15.50 15.31
C THR A 78 -12.54 -14.80 15.83
N GLU A 79 -12.76 -14.83 17.14
CA GLU A 79 -13.88 -14.10 17.79
C GLU A 79 -13.78 -12.58 17.57
N THR A 80 -12.57 -12.04 17.50
CA THR A 80 -12.31 -10.60 17.29
C THR A 80 -12.36 -10.18 15.84
N ARG A 81 -12.39 -11.12 14.91
CA ARG A 81 -12.56 -10.89 13.48
C ARG A 81 -13.24 -12.09 12.81
N THR A 82 -14.41 -11.85 12.28
CA THR A 82 -15.26 -12.88 11.64
C THR A 82 -15.29 -12.78 10.11
N ALA A 83 -14.64 -11.76 9.54
CA ALA A 83 -14.57 -11.57 8.09
C ALA A 83 -13.11 -11.42 7.66
N ALA A 84 -12.72 -12.17 6.62
CA ALA A 84 -11.40 -12.10 6.04
C ALA A 84 -11.10 -10.72 5.45
N ILE A 85 -9.86 -10.24 5.64
CA ILE A 85 -9.40 -9.02 4.97
C ILE A 85 -8.95 -9.38 3.56
N ASN A 86 -9.59 -8.76 2.57
CA ASN A 86 -9.26 -8.95 1.16
C ASN A 86 -9.45 -7.65 0.40
N SER A 87 -8.41 -6.82 0.36
CA SER A 87 -8.43 -5.53 -0.33
C SER A 87 -7.04 -5.16 -0.80
N SER A 88 -6.93 -4.64 -2.01
CA SER A 88 -5.69 -4.05 -2.48
C SER A 88 -5.41 -2.66 -1.88
N TYR A 89 -6.40 -2.05 -1.24
CA TYR A 89 -6.27 -0.77 -0.52
C TYR A 89 -5.96 -0.94 0.97
N ALA A 90 -5.68 -2.17 1.41
CA ALA A 90 -5.26 -2.46 2.77
C ALA A 90 -3.92 -3.20 2.80
N SER A 91 -3.18 -3.06 3.88
CA SER A 91 -1.96 -3.81 4.17
C SER A 91 -1.90 -4.15 5.66
N LEU A 92 -1.46 -5.38 5.98
CA LEU A 92 -1.41 -5.91 7.32
C LEU A 92 0.04 -6.12 7.75
N TYR A 93 0.37 -5.73 9.00
CA TYR A 93 1.69 -5.90 9.58
C TYR A 93 1.62 -6.63 10.94
N TRP A 94 2.57 -7.51 11.19
CA TRP A 94 2.72 -8.27 12.43
C TRP A 94 4.17 -8.77 12.55
N PRO A 95 4.75 -8.98 13.74
CA PRO A 95 4.22 -8.79 15.11
C PRO A 95 4.38 -7.37 15.65
N TRP A 96 3.90 -7.16 16.89
CA TRP A 96 4.07 -5.93 17.65
C TRP A 96 5.53 -5.70 18.05
N LEU A 97 5.87 -4.43 18.32
CA LEU A 97 7.24 -3.97 18.52
C LEU A 97 7.39 -3.30 19.89
N LYS A 98 8.41 -3.69 20.64
CA LYS A 98 8.77 -3.06 21.90
C LYS A 98 9.69 -1.87 21.64
N VAL A 99 9.37 -0.72 22.23
CA VAL A 99 10.15 0.49 22.13
C VAL A 99 10.25 1.16 23.51
N PHE A 100 11.39 1.73 23.81
CA PHE A 100 11.56 2.57 25.00
C PHE A 100 10.78 3.87 24.84
N SER A 101 9.82 4.11 25.72
CA SER A 101 9.03 5.33 25.79
C SER A 101 9.76 6.36 26.63
N VAL A 102 10.14 7.49 26.02
CA VAL A 102 10.81 8.59 26.73
C VAL A 102 9.86 9.34 27.68
N PHE A 103 8.55 9.21 27.49
CA PHE A 103 7.56 9.94 28.31
C PHE A 103 7.42 9.37 29.72
N ASP A 104 7.47 8.07 29.85
CA ASP A 104 7.32 7.35 31.14
C ASP A 104 8.54 6.52 31.51
N SER A 105 9.62 6.62 30.73
CA SER A 105 10.91 5.92 30.94
C SER A 105 10.75 4.40 31.07
N LYS A 106 9.85 3.81 30.28
CA LYS A 106 9.56 2.37 30.30
C LYS A 106 9.50 1.79 28.89
N ASP A 107 9.76 0.51 28.78
CA ASP A 107 9.52 -0.22 27.55
C ASP A 107 8.01 -0.45 27.35
N ARG A 108 7.53 -0.13 26.15
CA ARG A 108 6.13 -0.25 25.75
C ARG A 108 6.01 -1.02 24.43
N TRP A 109 4.95 -1.75 24.30
CA TRP A 109 4.57 -2.37 23.03
C TRP A 109 3.80 -1.38 22.16
N TYR A 110 4.21 -1.29 20.91
CA TYR A 110 3.60 -0.40 19.91
C TYR A 110 3.18 -1.18 18.68
N ASP A 111 2.10 -0.70 18.08
CA ASP A 111 1.51 -1.25 16.87
C ASP A 111 2.49 -1.19 15.68
N PRO A 112 2.73 -2.32 14.98
CA PRO A 112 3.62 -2.37 13.82
C PRO A 112 3.14 -1.51 12.65
N ALA A 113 1.83 -1.21 12.53
CA ALA A 113 1.30 -0.33 11.50
C ALA A 113 1.89 1.10 11.59
N ILE A 114 2.16 1.60 12.80
CA ILE A 114 2.80 2.92 13.01
C ILE A 114 4.19 2.95 12.36
N PHE A 115 4.97 1.89 12.55
CA PHE A 115 6.31 1.78 11.98
C PHE A 115 6.26 1.55 10.47
N ALA A 116 5.26 0.82 9.99
CA ALA A 116 5.04 0.63 8.55
C ALA A 116 4.73 1.96 7.86
N VAL A 117 3.83 2.77 8.41
CA VAL A 117 3.53 4.12 7.90
C VAL A 117 4.76 5.01 7.93
N ARG A 118 5.51 5.02 9.04
CA ARG A 118 6.77 5.75 9.13
C ARG A 118 7.76 5.33 8.03
N GLN A 119 7.85 4.04 7.72
CA GLN A 119 8.77 3.53 6.71
C GLN A 119 8.28 3.83 5.29
N MET A 120 6.97 3.87 5.08
CA MET A 120 6.38 4.32 3.81
C MET A 120 6.68 5.81 3.57
N THR A 121 6.48 6.67 4.58
CA THR A 121 6.78 8.11 4.46
C THR A 121 8.27 8.38 4.32
N TYR A 122 9.12 7.60 5.01
CA TYR A 122 10.57 7.66 4.80
C TYR A 122 10.96 7.29 3.37
N THR A 123 10.34 6.23 2.82
CA THR A 123 10.58 5.81 1.43
C THR A 123 10.19 6.90 0.45
N ASP A 124 9.09 7.63 0.71
CA ASP A 124 8.66 8.75 -0.14
C ASP A 124 9.66 9.92 -0.11
N ALA A 125 10.29 10.14 1.04
CA ALA A 125 11.27 11.21 1.21
C ALA A 125 12.63 10.92 0.56
N VAL A 126 13.09 9.65 0.58
CA VAL A 126 14.42 9.26 0.07
C VAL A 126 14.41 8.65 -1.34
N ALA A 127 13.23 8.26 -1.81
CA ALA A 127 13.02 7.66 -3.12
C ALA A 127 11.67 8.14 -3.68
N ASP A 128 10.73 7.21 -3.87
CA ASP A 128 9.41 7.53 -4.41
C ASP A 128 8.35 6.56 -3.87
N PRO A 129 7.04 6.89 -3.99
CA PRO A 129 5.94 6.02 -3.54
C PRO A 129 5.89 4.64 -4.20
N TRP A 130 6.51 4.46 -5.36
CA TRP A 130 6.59 3.17 -6.08
C TRP A 130 7.78 2.30 -5.70
N TRP A 131 8.61 2.73 -4.76
CA TRP A 131 9.64 1.89 -4.18
C TRP A 131 9.09 1.08 -3.01
N ALA A 132 9.58 -0.17 -2.87
CA ALA A 132 9.17 -1.03 -1.77
C ALA A 132 9.64 -0.48 -0.41
N PRO A 133 8.74 -0.24 0.56
CA PRO A 133 9.09 0.20 1.90
C PRO A 133 9.49 -0.98 2.80
N ALA A 134 10.33 -1.89 2.27
CA ALA A 134 10.73 -3.13 2.91
C ALA A 134 12.20 -3.44 2.63
N GLY A 135 12.74 -4.44 3.33
CA GLY A 135 14.14 -4.86 3.21
C GLY A 135 15.10 -3.99 4.01
N PHE A 136 16.40 -4.31 3.95
CA PHE A 136 17.41 -3.64 4.77
C PHE A 136 17.69 -2.19 4.39
N VAL A 137 17.40 -1.80 3.15
CA VAL A 137 17.67 -0.45 2.66
C VAL A 137 16.61 0.55 3.12
N ARG A 138 15.33 0.23 2.96
CA ARG A 138 14.19 1.12 3.25
C ARG A 138 13.25 0.61 4.34
N GLY A 139 13.32 -0.67 4.71
CA GLY A 139 12.47 -1.27 5.74
C GLY A 139 13.10 -1.37 7.12
N ARG A 140 14.36 -0.95 7.31
CA ARG A 140 15.06 -1.05 8.59
C ARG A 140 14.47 -0.11 9.63
N LEU A 141 14.19 -0.63 10.83
CA LEU A 141 13.68 0.09 11.97
C LEU A 141 14.78 0.29 13.01
N THR A 142 15.03 1.52 13.40
CA THR A 142 16.15 1.86 14.30
C THR A 142 15.75 2.03 15.76
N LYS A 143 14.46 2.21 16.04
CA LYS A 143 13.97 2.48 17.40
C LYS A 143 13.48 1.24 18.15
N PRO A 144 12.83 0.24 17.51
CA PRO A 144 12.36 -0.94 18.21
C PRO A 144 13.52 -1.76 18.81
N LEU A 145 13.31 -2.28 20.01
CA LEU A 145 14.26 -3.10 20.76
C LEU A 145 14.07 -4.58 20.46
N GLU A 146 12.81 -5.01 20.41
CA GLU A 146 12.47 -6.41 20.13
C GLU A 146 11.09 -6.51 19.44
N THR A 147 10.81 -7.71 18.90
CA THR A 147 9.51 -8.10 18.34
C THR A 147 8.79 -9.01 19.33
N GLU A 148 7.45 -8.91 19.41
CA GLU A 148 6.60 -9.75 20.26
C GLU A 148 6.82 -11.25 19.99
N VAL A 149 7.06 -11.60 18.73
CA VAL A 149 7.35 -12.97 18.28
C VAL A 149 8.58 -12.94 17.38
N VAL A 150 9.49 -13.90 17.59
CA VAL A 150 10.66 -14.08 16.74
C VAL A 150 10.27 -14.98 15.57
N LEU A 151 10.39 -14.48 14.36
CA LEU A 151 10.03 -15.18 13.13
C LEU A 151 11.25 -15.83 12.48
N ASN A 152 11.22 -17.13 12.28
CA ASN A 152 12.19 -17.86 11.47
C ASN A 152 11.86 -17.78 9.97
N GLN A 153 12.65 -18.41 9.11
CA GLN A 153 12.42 -18.38 7.66
C GLN A 153 11.12 -19.09 7.27
N GLY A 154 10.83 -20.25 7.85
CA GLY A 154 9.59 -21.00 7.58
C GLY A 154 8.33 -20.23 7.97
N ASP A 155 8.38 -19.48 9.08
CA ASP A 155 7.28 -18.61 9.50
C ASP A 155 7.02 -17.52 8.45
N ARG A 156 8.08 -16.87 7.96
CA ARG A 156 7.97 -15.83 6.92
C ARG A 156 7.40 -16.38 5.61
N ASP A 157 7.86 -17.57 5.21
CA ASP A 157 7.37 -18.24 4.00
C ASP A 157 5.88 -18.60 4.17
N THR A 158 5.45 -19.03 5.36
CA THR A 158 4.05 -19.31 5.68
C THR A 158 3.18 -18.03 5.61
N MET A 159 3.68 -16.89 6.09
CA MET A 159 2.98 -15.60 6.00
C MET A 159 2.74 -15.15 4.56
N TYR A 160 3.55 -15.60 3.61
CA TYR A 160 3.48 -15.28 2.19
C TYR A 160 2.85 -16.38 1.33
N SER A 161 2.63 -17.58 1.85
CA SER A 161 2.07 -18.73 1.14
C SER A 161 0.55 -18.84 1.32
N GLY A 162 -0.09 -19.68 0.52
CA GLY A 162 -1.49 -20.10 0.73
C GLY A 162 -2.54 -18.98 0.69
N GLY A 163 -2.23 -17.83 0.13
CA GLY A 163 -3.15 -16.69 0.13
C GLY A 163 -3.10 -15.86 1.42
N ASN A 164 -2.16 -16.13 2.33
CA ASN A 164 -1.91 -15.29 3.50
C ASN A 164 -1.35 -13.94 3.07
N VAL A 165 -1.71 -12.89 3.78
CA VAL A 165 -1.46 -11.49 3.39
C VAL A 165 -0.84 -10.65 4.52
N LEU A 166 -0.11 -11.30 5.42
CA LEU A 166 0.60 -10.65 6.52
C LEU A 166 2.00 -10.22 6.08
N ASN A 167 2.37 -8.98 6.38
CA ASN A 167 3.73 -8.49 6.17
C ASN A 167 4.54 -8.66 7.46
N PRO A 168 5.58 -9.51 7.45
CA PRO A 168 6.38 -9.74 8.63
C PRO A 168 7.26 -8.57 9.00
N VAL A 169 7.33 -8.25 10.28
CA VAL A 169 8.39 -7.43 10.88
C VAL A 169 9.35 -8.37 11.59
N VAL A 170 10.58 -8.43 11.14
CA VAL A 170 11.55 -9.47 11.52
C VAL A 170 12.73 -8.87 12.26
N ASN A 171 13.14 -9.52 13.35
CA ASN A 171 14.38 -9.22 14.03
C ASN A 171 15.50 -10.14 13.50
N PHE A 172 16.44 -9.56 12.77
CA PHE A 172 17.61 -10.24 12.24
C PHE A 172 18.79 -10.09 13.19
N PRO A 173 19.44 -11.17 13.63
CA PRO A 173 20.47 -11.14 14.67
C PRO A 173 21.62 -10.15 14.45
N GLN A 174 22.01 -9.91 13.20
CA GLN A 174 23.14 -9.01 12.87
C GLN A 174 22.73 -7.65 12.31
N THR A 175 21.50 -7.54 11.82
CA THR A 175 21.05 -6.37 11.04
C THR A 175 19.99 -5.56 11.78
N GLY A 176 19.40 -6.17 12.83
CA GLY A 176 18.32 -5.57 13.62
C GLY A 176 16.94 -5.78 12.99
N ILE A 177 15.98 -4.98 13.44
CA ILE A 177 14.58 -5.14 13.08
C ILE A 177 14.30 -4.46 11.75
N ALA A 178 13.61 -5.18 10.85
CA ALA A 178 13.22 -4.66 9.55
C ALA A 178 11.84 -5.17 9.12
N ILE A 179 11.12 -4.34 8.38
CA ILE A 179 9.93 -4.75 7.63
C ILE A 179 10.41 -5.64 6.48
N TRP A 180 9.88 -6.86 6.41
CA TRP A 180 10.32 -7.87 5.45
C TRP A 180 9.20 -8.31 4.49
N GLY A 181 8.17 -7.48 4.33
CA GLY A 181 7.04 -7.74 3.45
C GLY A 181 6.47 -6.47 2.85
N GLN A 182 5.86 -6.60 1.67
CA GLN A 182 5.21 -5.51 0.96
C GLN A 182 3.94 -5.94 0.22
N ARG A 183 3.19 -6.89 0.79
CA ARG A 183 1.91 -7.32 0.22
C ARG A 183 0.76 -6.43 0.65
N THR A 184 -0.14 -6.14 -0.29
CA THR A 184 -1.48 -5.68 0.05
C THR A 184 -2.29 -6.85 0.61
N SER A 185 -3.43 -6.57 1.22
CA SER A 185 -4.32 -7.61 1.72
C SER A 185 -5.13 -8.29 0.61
N GLN A 186 -4.79 -8.05 -0.66
CA GLN A 186 -5.42 -8.73 -1.79
C GLN A 186 -4.93 -10.18 -1.87
N ARG A 187 -5.88 -11.13 -1.81
CA ARG A 187 -5.60 -12.56 -1.85
C ARG A 187 -5.40 -13.09 -3.26
N ALA A 188 -6.19 -12.59 -4.21
CA ALA A 188 -6.04 -12.96 -5.61
C ALA A 188 -4.77 -12.37 -6.20
N PRO A 189 -3.92 -13.16 -6.89
CA PRO A 189 -2.71 -12.66 -7.53
C PRO A 189 -3.03 -11.61 -8.59
N SER A 190 -2.41 -10.44 -8.48
CA SER A 190 -2.48 -9.38 -9.50
C SER A 190 -1.29 -8.41 -9.33
N ALA A 191 -1.15 -7.46 -10.25
CA ALA A 191 -0.15 -6.40 -10.08
C ALA A 191 -0.42 -5.52 -8.85
N LEU A 192 -1.65 -5.51 -8.33
CA LEU A 192 -2.08 -4.70 -7.18
C LEU A 192 -1.93 -5.44 -5.83
N ASP A 193 -1.40 -6.66 -5.84
CA ASP A 193 -1.09 -7.41 -4.62
C ASP A 193 0.21 -6.94 -3.94
N ARG A 194 0.86 -5.90 -4.50
CA ARG A 194 2.06 -5.26 -3.94
C ARG A 194 1.81 -3.82 -3.54
N ILE A 195 2.29 -3.45 -2.35
CA ILE A 195 2.10 -2.11 -1.76
C ILE A 195 2.71 -1.02 -2.64
N ASN A 196 3.91 -1.24 -3.16
CA ASN A 196 4.57 -0.26 -4.03
C ASN A 196 3.75 0.05 -5.28
N VAL A 197 3.14 -0.95 -5.93
CA VAL A 197 2.29 -0.75 -7.11
C VAL A 197 0.99 -0.05 -6.72
N ARG A 198 0.34 -0.47 -5.62
CA ARG A 198 -0.89 0.18 -5.15
C ARG A 198 -0.64 1.65 -4.80
N ARG A 199 0.44 1.98 -4.10
CA ARG A 199 0.80 3.36 -3.75
C ARG A 199 1.14 4.20 -4.99
N MET A 200 1.84 3.62 -5.96
CA MET A 200 2.05 4.25 -7.26
C MET A 200 0.72 4.60 -7.94
N MET A 201 -0.25 3.68 -7.96
CA MET A 201 -1.56 3.92 -8.57
C MET A 201 -2.35 5.03 -7.85
N ILE A 202 -2.28 5.09 -6.53
CA ILE A 202 -2.87 6.18 -5.73
C ILE A 202 -2.22 7.52 -6.10
N TYR A 203 -0.90 7.56 -6.15
CA TYR A 203 -0.14 8.75 -6.54
C TYR A 203 -0.50 9.21 -7.96
N LEU A 204 -0.45 8.29 -8.94
CA LEU A 204 -0.78 8.58 -10.34
C LEU A 204 -2.19 9.15 -10.49
N ARG A 205 -3.18 8.51 -9.82
CA ARG A 205 -4.55 9.00 -9.85
C ARG A 205 -4.64 10.47 -9.42
N LYS A 206 -4.02 10.83 -8.31
CA LYS A 206 -4.03 12.20 -7.77
C LYS A 206 -3.37 13.19 -8.71
N VAL A 207 -2.19 12.86 -9.21
CA VAL A 207 -1.43 13.76 -10.08
C VAL A 207 -2.12 13.94 -11.44
N ILE A 208 -2.67 12.89 -12.02
CA ILE A 208 -3.44 12.97 -13.28
C ILE A 208 -4.68 13.83 -13.07
N LEU A 209 -5.47 13.59 -12.02
CA LEU A 209 -6.66 14.40 -11.71
C LEU A 209 -6.31 15.88 -11.55
N ALA A 210 -5.31 16.20 -10.74
CA ALA A 210 -4.86 17.57 -10.54
C ALA A 210 -4.37 18.24 -11.83
N SER A 211 -3.68 17.50 -12.70
CA SER A 211 -3.17 18.02 -13.98
C SER A 211 -4.27 18.26 -15.01
N THR A 212 -5.33 17.45 -15.00
CA THR A 212 -6.41 17.50 -15.98
C THR A 212 -7.61 18.35 -15.54
N GLN A 213 -7.69 18.70 -14.24
CA GLN A 213 -8.82 19.47 -13.68
C GLN A 213 -9.10 20.78 -14.43
N ARG A 214 -8.06 21.47 -14.90
CA ARG A 214 -8.19 22.70 -15.67
C ARG A 214 -8.77 22.52 -17.08
N LEU A 215 -8.94 21.30 -17.55
CA LEU A 215 -9.56 20.99 -18.84
C LEU A 215 -11.06 20.67 -18.71
N VAL A 216 -11.59 20.68 -17.50
CA VAL A 216 -13.03 20.56 -17.25
C VAL A 216 -13.72 21.84 -17.79
N PHE A 217 -14.81 21.68 -18.51
CA PHE A 217 -15.55 22.72 -19.26
C PHE A 217 -14.89 23.20 -20.55
N GLU A 218 -13.74 22.67 -20.96
CA GLU A 218 -13.21 22.91 -22.31
C GLU A 218 -14.04 22.14 -23.36
N PRO A 219 -14.07 22.60 -24.64
CA PRO A 219 -14.74 21.87 -25.71
C PRO A 219 -14.30 20.42 -25.82
N ASN A 220 -15.25 19.51 -25.98
CA ASN A 220 -14.96 18.05 -26.06
C ASN A 220 -14.64 17.68 -27.53
N ASP A 221 -13.46 18.05 -27.98
CA ASP A 221 -12.96 17.87 -29.34
C ASP A 221 -11.56 17.27 -29.40
N ARG A 222 -11.06 16.99 -30.60
CA ARG A 222 -9.73 16.43 -30.84
C ARG A 222 -8.57 17.26 -30.27
N PHE A 223 -8.75 18.59 -30.23
CA PHE A 223 -7.69 19.48 -29.68
C PHE A 223 -7.58 19.31 -28.18
N THR A 224 -8.69 19.23 -27.48
CA THR A 224 -8.71 18.98 -26.02
C THR A 224 -8.22 17.60 -25.71
N TRP A 225 -8.58 16.56 -26.49
CA TRP A 225 -8.05 15.20 -26.29
C TRP A 225 -6.52 15.14 -26.45
N ALA A 226 -5.97 15.79 -27.47
CA ALA A 226 -4.52 15.90 -27.67
C ALA A 226 -3.83 16.66 -26.51
N ARG A 227 -4.49 17.69 -25.94
CA ARG A 227 -3.97 18.39 -24.76
C ARG A 227 -3.94 17.48 -23.53
N VAL A 228 -4.95 16.63 -23.31
CA VAL A 228 -4.96 15.63 -22.22
C VAL A 228 -3.77 14.68 -22.37
N GLU A 229 -3.56 14.11 -23.56
CA GLU A 229 -2.41 13.26 -23.84
C GLU A 229 -1.07 13.99 -23.62
N GLY A 230 -0.99 15.23 -24.09
CA GLY A 230 0.19 16.09 -23.93
C GLY A 230 0.51 16.44 -22.48
N LEU A 231 -0.45 16.40 -21.56
CA LEU A 231 -0.24 16.58 -20.12
C LEU A 231 0.17 15.27 -19.41
N ILE A 232 -0.44 14.16 -19.80
CA ILE A 232 -0.24 12.88 -19.12
C ILE A 232 1.07 12.19 -19.56
N ASN A 233 1.41 12.24 -20.87
CA ASN A 233 2.59 11.56 -21.41
C ASN A 233 3.91 11.99 -20.75
N PRO A 234 4.24 13.28 -20.57
CA PRO A 234 5.48 13.69 -19.90
C PRO A 234 5.56 13.22 -18.45
N LEU A 235 4.42 13.22 -17.75
CA LEU A 235 4.32 12.77 -16.36
C LEU A 235 4.62 11.26 -16.24
N LEU A 236 4.04 10.44 -17.10
CA LEU A 236 4.31 9.00 -17.12
C LEU A 236 5.74 8.69 -17.60
N ALA A 237 6.27 9.48 -18.54
CA ALA A 237 7.65 9.36 -18.99
C ALA A 237 8.65 9.66 -17.86
N ASP A 238 8.35 10.65 -16.99
CA ASP A 238 9.17 10.93 -15.82
C ASP A 238 9.19 9.77 -14.84
N ILE A 239 8.03 9.20 -14.53
CA ILE A 239 7.92 8.02 -13.65
C ILE A 239 8.62 6.80 -14.24
N THR A 240 8.62 6.65 -15.57
CA THR A 240 9.38 5.59 -16.26
C THR A 240 10.88 5.77 -16.07
N ARG A 241 11.40 6.98 -16.24
CA ARG A 241 12.81 7.30 -15.97
C ARG A 241 13.20 7.02 -14.52
N ARG A 242 12.31 7.28 -13.57
CA ARG A 242 12.47 7.02 -12.14
C ARG A 242 12.14 5.57 -11.75
N ARG A 243 12.03 4.65 -12.71
CA ARG A 243 11.88 3.20 -12.53
C ARG A 243 10.55 2.77 -11.89
N GLY A 244 9.51 3.59 -11.92
CA GLY A 244 8.17 3.23 -11.42
C GLY A 244 7.37 2.39 -12.41
N ILE A 245 7.53 2.68 -13.71
CA ILE A 245 6.80 2.06 -14.81
C ILE A 245 7.81 1.53 -15.84
N THR A 246 7.55 0.35 -16.40
CA THR A 246 8.34 -0.22 -17.50
C THR A 246 7.86 0.28 -18.86
N GLU A 247 6.53 0.36 -19.03
CA GLU A 247 5.88 0.77 -20.27
C GLU A 247 4.53 1.39 -19.95
N PHE A 248 4.15 2.39 -20.73
CA PHE A 248 2.82 2.98 -20.64
C PHE A 248 2.26 3.35 -22.02
N LYS A 249 0.95 3.53 -22.10
CA LYS A 249 0.27 4.06 -23.27
C LYS A 249 -0.93 4.88 -22.82
N VAL A 250 -1.02 6.10 -23.32
CA VAL A 250 -2.18 6.97 -23.15
C VAL A 250 -2.99 6.96 -24.44
N ILE A 251 -4.30 6.84 -24.34
CA ILE A 251 -5.23 6.82 -25.49
C ILE A 251 -6.38 7.74 -25.17
N CYS A 252 -6.47 8.85 -25.87
CA CYS A 252 -7.56 9.81 -25.79
C CYS A 252 -7.94 10.23 -27.21
N ASP A 253 -8.61 9.33 -27.94
CA ASP A 253 -8.93 9.45 -29.36
C ASP A 253 -10.43 9.23 -29.62
N GLU A 254 -10.82 9.14 -30.87
CA GLU A 254 -12.20 8.86 -31.29
C GLU A 254 -12.71 7.49 -30.87
N LYS A 255 -11.80 6.52 -30.63
CA LYS A 255 -12.19 5.18 -30.16
C LYS A 255 -12.58 5.21 -28.68
N THR A 256 -11.95 6.10 -27.89
CA THR A 256 -12.31 6.30 -26.49
C THR A 256 -13.45 7.29 -26.34
N ASN A 257 -13.55 8.31 -27.23
CA ASN A 257 -14.55 9.37 -27.20
C ASN A 257 -15.51 9.21 -28.39
N THR A 258 -16.40 8.22 -28.29
CA THR A 258 -17.44 8.00 -29.30
C THR A 258 -18.46 9.14 -29.32
N PRO A 259 -19.20 9.39 -30.46
CA PRO A 259 -20.21 10.42 -30.52
C PRO A 259 -21.21 10.37 -29.37
N LEU A 260 -21.65 9.20 -28.97
CA LEU A 260 -22.57 9.01 -27.83
C LEU A 260 -21.97 9.51 -26.50
N ARG A 261 -20.67 9.39 -26.26
CA ARG A 261 -20.01 9.92 -25.07
C ARG A 261 -19.85 11.42 -25.12
N VAL A 262 -19.51 11.95 -26.29
CA VAL A 262 -19.43 13.40 -26.53
C VAL A 262 -20.81 14.03 -26.32
N ASP A 263 -21.90 13.44 -26.82
CA ASP A 263 -23.27 13.90 -26.62
C ASP A 263 -23.70 13.88 -25.13
N ARG A 264 -23.07 13.01 -24.31
CA ARG A 264 -23.26 12.97 -22.85
C ARG A 264 -22.34 13.91 -22.09
N ASN A 265 -21.56 14.74 -22.76
CA ASN A 265 -20.54 15.62 -22.20
C ASN A 265 -19.45 14.85 -21.43
N GLU A 266 -19.16 13.61 -21.84
CA GLU A 266 -18.13 12.76 -21.22
C GLU A 266 -16.87 12.75 -22.08
N MET A 267 -15.70 12.96 -21.45
CA MET A 267 -14.40 12.76 -22.08
C MET A 267 -13.69 11.57 -21.40
N TRP A 268 -13.30 10.59 -22.21
CA TRP A 268 -12.67 9.36 -21.75
C TRP A 268 -11.22 9.28 -22.22
N CYS A 269 -10.31 9.18 -21.26
CA CYS A 269 -8.90 8.91 -21.50
C CYS A 269 -8.52 7.55 -20.88
N LYS A 270 -7.93 6.66 -21.66
CA LYS A 270 -7.48 5.35 -21.21
C LYS A 270 -5.97 5.37 -21.03
N VAL A 271 -5.52 5.09 -19.80
CA VAL A 271 -4.11 4.99 -19.45
C VAL A 271 -3.77 3.55 -19.16
N LEU A 272 -2.90 2.94 -19.96
CA LEU A 272 -2.38 1.59 -19.79
C LEU A 272 -0.98 1.67 -19.20
N ILE A 273 -0.73 0.91 -18.14
CA ILE A 273 0.53 0.98 -17.39
C ILE A 273 1.02 -0.43 -17.08
N LYS A 274 2.30 -0.68 -17.32
CA LYS A 274 3.03 -1.85 -16.83
C LYS A 274 3.93 -1.44 -15.67
N PRO A 275 3.59 -1.77 -14.41
CA PRO A 275 4.39 -1.41 -13.26
C PRO A 275 5.71 -2.17 -13.23
N THR A 276 6.75 -1.56 -12.70
CA THR A 276 8.01 -2.25 -12.40
C THR A 276 7.81 -3.21 -11.24
N LYS A 277 8.24 -4.47 -11.43
CA LYS A 277 8.21 -5.48 -10.37
C LYS A 277 9.47 -5.38 -9.50
N THR A 278 9.31 -5.60 -8.20
CA THR A 278 10.43 -5.73 -7.27
C THR A 278 10.90 -7.17 -7.15
N ALA A 279 12.20 -7.40 -7.03
CA ALA A 279 12.74 -8.70 -6.69
C ALA A 279 12.53 -8.96 -5.19
N GLU A 280 11.78 -9.99 -4.85
CA GLU A 280 11.52 -10.40 -3.46
C GLU A 280 12.31 -11.67 -3.10
N MET A 281 12.77 -12.41 -4.09
CA MET A 281 13.60 -13.60 -3.94
C MET A 281 14.80 -13.51 -4.89
N VAL A 282 15.99 -13.78 -4.37
CA VAL A 282 17.23 -13.89 -5.15
C VAL A 282 17.70 -15.34 -5.03
N VAL A 283 17.74 -16.03 -6.14
CA VAL A 283 18.21 -17.42 -6.22
C VAL A 283 19.60 -17.44 -6.81
N PHE A 284 20.54 -18.08 -6.13
CA PHE A 284 21.88 -18.32 -6.63
C PHE A 284 22.03 -19.80 -6.94
N GLU A 285 22.42 -20.13 -8.17
CA GLU A 285 22.80 -21.47 -8.57
C GLU A 285 24.33 -21.56 -8.60
N LEU A 286 24.90 -22.35 -7.69
CA LEU A 286 26.34 -22.56 -7.57
C LEU A 286 26.69 -23.90 -8.18
N ASN A 287 27.32 -23.86 -9.35
CA ASN A 287 27.79 -25.05 -10.04
C ASN A 287 29.30 -25.21 -9.84
N LEU A 288 29.70 -26.33 -9.24
CA LEU A 288 31.10 -26.71 -9.11
C LEU A 288 31.58 -27.32 -10.44
N THR A 289 32.49 -26.63 -11.12
CA THR A 289 33.17 -27.15 -12.31
C THR A 289 34.52 -27.77 -11.94
N SER A 290 34.94 -28.81 -12.65
CA SER A 290 36.25 -29.40 -12.47
C SER A 290 37.35 -28.42 -12.93
N GLN A 291 38.55 -28.53 -12.36
CA GLN A 291 39.69 -27.66 -12.74
C GLN A 291 40.06 -27.77 -14.25
N SER A 292 39.67 -28.85 -14.91
CA SER A 292 39.94 -29.08 -16.33
C SER A 292 38.82 -28.57 -17.26
N ALA A 293 37.72 -28.06 -16.71
CA ALA A 293 36.61 -27.51 -17.52
C ALA A 293 36.87 -26.04 -17.83
N SER A 294 36.73 -25.65 -19.08
CA SER A 294 36.70 -24.25 -19.50
C SER A 294 35.39 -23.61 -18.97
N ILE A 295 35.49 -22.49 -18.24
CA ILE A 295 34.36 -21.71 -17.77
C ILE A 295 33.80 -20.85 -18.91
#